data_90d84bb4c2db141e60e9411a4c267997
#
_entry.id   90d84bb4c2db141e60e9411a4c267997
#
_cell.length_a   1.000
_cell.length_b   1.000
_cell.length_c   1.000
_cell.angle_alpha   90.00
_cell.angle_beta   90.00
_cell.angle_gamma   90.00
#
_symmetry.space_group_name_H-M   'P 1'
#
loop_
_entity.id
_entity.type
_entity.pdbx_description
1 polymer ?
#
loop_
_entity_poly.entity_id
_entity_poly.type
_entity_poly.pdbx_seq_one_letter_code
_entity_poly.pdbx_strand_id
1 'polypeptide(L)'
;MRILVAGDSFAAQWPGNNGWVKLLAKEFDVTNVAQAGVSEYKILKQLKQENIDDYDCIIVSHTSPSRVHTPSHPLHKHGLHKDCDLLYNDIDRTSFFNRSLSAAKGYFKYHYDDQYHCDIYHLLRKEINNILATKNYISMSHIDIAKLFIVEDKHIDFSEFWKENKGKENHYSKEGNQKLCNIIVDAVK
;
A
#
# COMPACT_ATOMS: atom_id res chain seq x y z
N MET A 1 -8.66 -14.42 16.79
CA MET A 1 -8.68 -14.26 15.33
C MET A 1 -7.32 -13.76 14.90
N ARG A 2 -6.72 -14.41 13.89
CA ARG A 2 -5.43 -14.05 13.28
C ARG A 2 -5.67 -13.25 12.01
N ILE A 3 -5.06 -12.09 11.90
CA ILE A 3 -5.24 -11.15 10.78
C ILE A 3 -3.89 -10.93 10.09
N LEU A 4 -3.84 -11.10 8.77
CA LEU A 4 -2.74 -10.64 7.93
C LEU A 4 -3.05 -9.26 7.39
N VAL A 5 -2.10 -8.33 7.50
CA VAL A 5 -2.18 -7.01 6.86
C VAL A 5 -1.05 -6.88 5.85
N ALA A 6 -1.40 -6.77 4.57
CA ALA A 6 -0.49 -6.45 3.48
C ALA A 6 -0.83 -5.08 2.90
N GLY A 7 0.15 -4.38 2.33
CA GLY A 7 -0.16 -3.09 1.72
C GLY A 7 1.00 -2.11 1.67
N ASP A 8 0.65 -0.86 1.44
CA ASP A 8 1.55 0.27 1.28
C ASP A 8 1.77 1.08 2.57
N SER A 9 2.14 2.33 2.43
CA SER A 9 2.44 3.25 3.53
C SER A 9 1.25 3.55 4.46
N PHE A 10 0.02 3.39 4.01
CA PHE A 10 -1.16 3.58 4.86
C PHE A 10 -1.35 2.46 5.89
N ALA A 11 -0.82 1.28 5.60
CA ALA A 11 -0.83 0.12 6.50
C ALA A 11 0.53 -0.16 7.15
N ALA A 12 1.62 0.45 6.65
CA ALA A 12 2.97 0.23 7.18
C ALA A 12 3.11 0.69 8.65
N GLN A 13 4.00 0.01 9.37
CA GLN A 13 4.30 0.36 10.75
C GLN A 13 5.28 1.53 10.82
N TRP A 14 4.76 2.71 11.19
CA TRP A 14 5.56 3.93 11.37
C TRP A 14 6.13 4.01 12.80
N PRO A 15 7.41 4.44 12.98
CA PRO A 15 8.00 4.64 14.30
C PRO A 15 7.22 5.68 15.10
N GLY A 16 6.97 5.38 16.36
CA GLY A 16 6.28 6.31 17.27
C GLY A 16 4.81 6.59 16.93
N ASN A 17 4.27 5.98 15.88
CA ASN A 17 2.91 6.22 15.41
C ASN A 17 1.92 5.23 16.04
N ASN A 18 0.75 5.74 16.41
CA ASN A 18 -0.43 4.94 16.73
C ASN A 18 -1.25 4.70 15.45
N GLY A 19 -0.61 4.13 14.41
CA GLY A 19 -1.28 3.75 13.17
C GLY A 19 -2.41 2.75 13.44
N TRP A 20 -3.43 2.73 12.58
CA TRP A 20 -4.60 1.88 12.75
C TRP A 20 -4.25 0.39 12.89
N VAL A 21 -3.22 -0.11 12.19
CA VAL A 21 -2.77 -1.51 12.31
C VAL A 21 -2.26 -1.80 13.72
N LYS A 22 -1.51 -0.87 14.33
CA LYS A 22 -1.04 -1.02 15.71
C LYS A 22 -2.17 -0.97 16.72
N LEU A 23 -3.22 -0.21 16.43
CA LEU A 23 -4.43 -0.18 17.25
C LEU A 23 -5.20 -1.49 17.12
N LEU A 24 -5.35 -2.01 15.89
CA LEU A 24 -5.97 -3.31 15.60
C LEU A 24 -5.26 -4.46 16.34
N ALA A 25 -3.93 -4.42 16.40
CA ALA A 25 -3.11 -5.41 17.11
C ALA A 25 -3.31 -5.43 18.65
N LYS A 26 -4.08 -4.51 19.21
CA LYS A 26 -4.49 -4.57 20.62
C LYS A 26 -5.70 -5.47 20.85
N GLU A 27 -6.49 -5.72 19.81
CA GLU A 27 -7.70 -6.53 19.85
C GLU A 27 -7.55 -7.90 19.20
N PHE A 28 -6.64 -8.02 18.23
CA PHE A 28 -6.45 -9.21 17.42
C PHE A 28 -4.97 -9.61 17.33
N ASP A 29 -4.71 -10.86 16.96
CA ASP A 29 -3.37 -11.34 16.58
C ASP A 29 -3.06 -10.90 15.16
N VAL A 30 -2.27 -9.83 14.99
CA VAL A 30 -2.01 -9.18 13.70
C VAL A 30 -0.58 -9.39 13.22
N THR A 31 -0.44 -10.03 12.07
CA THR A 31 0.80 -10.06 11.29
C THR A 31 0.76 -8.91 10.27
N ASN A 32 1.66 -7.94 10.39
CA ASN A 32 1.74 -6.81 9.47
C ASN A 32 2.98 -6.92 8.58
N VAL A 33 2.77 -7.17 7.29
CA VAL A 33 3.82 -7.24 6.25
C VAL A 33 3.83 -6.01 5.32
N ALA A 34 2.95 -5.04 5.59
CA ALA A 34 2.86 -3.82 4.80
C ALA A 34 4.15 -2.98 4.88
N GLN A 35 4.51 -2.34 3.78
CA GLN A 35 5.75 -1.57 3.64
C GLN A 35 5.49 -0.21 3.00
N ALA A 36 6.15 0.83 3.52
CA ALA A 36 6.00 2.18 2.99
C ALA A 36 6.57 2.31 1.57
N GLY A 37 5.80 2.95 0.69
CA GLY A 37 6.23 3.34 -0.64
C GLY A 37 6.32 2.20 -1.68
N VAL A 38 5.63 1.09 -1.47
CA VAL A 38 5.64 -0.05 -2.40
C VAL A 38 4.63 0.07 -3.51
N SER A 39 4.91 -0.59 -4.65
CA SER A 39 3.98 -0.80 -5.76
C SER A 39 3.03 -1.96 -5.49
N GLU A 40 1.98 -2.06 -6.28
CA GLU A 40 1.02 -3.17 -6.24
C GLU A 40 1.71 -4.55 -6.46
N TYR A 41 2.77 -4.60 -7.26
CA TYR A 41 3.57 -5.81 -7.44
C TYR A 41 4.21 -6.28 -6.12
N LYS A 42 4.73 -5.37 -5.30
CA LYS A 42 5.28 -5.75 -4.00
C LYS A 42 4.20 -6.16 -3.01
N ILE A 43 3.01 -5.55 -3.07
CA ILE A 43 1.85 -5.99 -2.27
C ILE A 43 1.46 -7.42 -2.63
N LEU A 44 1.40 -7.76 -3.91
CA LEU A 44 1.20 -9.14 -4.35
C LEU A 44 2.30 -10.08 -3.82
N LYS A 45 3.56 -9.64 -3.82
CA LYS A 45 4.67 -10.43 -3.25
C LYS A 45 4.55 -10.62 -1.74
N GLN A 46 4.11 -9.61 -0.99
CA GLN A 46 3.83 -9.72 0.44
C GLN A 46 2.85 -10.87 0.70
N LEU A 47 1.73 -10.91 -0.04
CA LEU A 47 0.74 -11.98 0.09
C LEU A 47 1.29 -13.35 -0.31
N LYS A 48 2.07 -13.45 -1.39
CA LYS A 48 2.65 -14.73 -1.87
C LYS A 48 3.77 -15.27 -0.96
N GLN A 49 4.33 -14.46 -0.08
CA GLN A 49 5.36 -14.88 0.89
C GLN A 49 4.77 -15.45 2.17
N GLU A 50 3.48 -15.20 2.42
CA GLU A 50 2.76 -15.70 3.59
C GLU A 50 1.95 -16.95 3.23
N ASN A 51 1.80 -17.85 4.20
CA ASN A 51 0.80 -18.92 4.09
C ASN A 51 -0.56 -18.34 4.50
N ILE A 52 -1.34 -17.87 3.50
CA ILE A 52 -2.62 -17.18 3.74
C ILE A 52 -3.66 -18.07 4.44
N ASP A 53 -3.50 -19.39 4.42
CA ASP A 53 -4.39 -20.32 5.11
C ASP A 53 -4.25 -20.27 6.65
N ASP A 54 -3.16 -19.69 7.14
CA ASP A 54 -2.92 -19.51 8.57
C ASP A 54 -3.71 -18.34 9.19
N TYR A 55 -4.44 -17.56 8.38
CA TYR A 55 -5.14 -16.35 8.81
C TYR A 55 -6.65 -16.46 8.65
N ASP A 56 -7.38 -15.96 9.65
CA ASP A 56 -8.85 -15.90 9.65
C ASP A 56 -9.39 -14.76 8.78
N CYS A 57 -8.62 -13.67 8.64
CA CYS A 57 -8.95 -12.52 7.81
C CYS A 57 -7.69 -11.92 7.20
N ILE A 58 -7.80 -11.41 5.97
CA ILE A 58 -6.72 -10.74 5.25
C ILE A 58 -7.15 -9.31 4.93
N ILE A 59 -6.32 -8.33 5.27
CA ILE A 59 -6.56 -6.93 4.95
C ILE A 59 -5.52 -6.46 3.95
N VAL A 60 -5.95 -5.93 2.81
CA VAL A 60 -5.06 -5.42 1.76
C VAL A 60 -5.29 -3.93 1.54
N SER A 61 -4.26 -3.13 1.83
CA SER A 61 -4.22 -1.69 1.56
C SER A 61 -3.50 -1.44 0.24
N HIS A 62 -4.26 -1.13 -0.81
CA HIS A 62 -3.74 -0.92 -2.16
C HIS A 62 -3.08 0.44 -2.32
N THR A 63 -2.12 0.52 -3.26
CA THR A 63 -1.33 1.71 -3.55
C THR A 63 -1.76 2.40 -4.87
N SER A 64 -0.99 3.39 -5.31
CA SER A 64 -1.19 4.08 -6.60
C SER A 64 -0.63 3.28 -7.77
N PRO A 65 -1.31 3.25 -8.94
CA PRO A 65 -0.79 2.66 -10.17
C PRO A 65 0.48 3.37 -10.69
N SER A 66 0.72 4.62 -10.26
CA SER A 66 1.89 5.41 -10.68
C SER A 66 3.21 4.94 -10.07
N ARG A 67 3.21 3.93 -9.18
CA ARG A 67 4.43 3.39 -8.60
C ARG A 67 5.06 2.33 -9.50
N VAL A 68 6.31 2.58 -9.88
CA VAL A 68 7.09 1.69 -10.74
C VAL A 68 8.00 0.82 -9.91
N HIS A 69 7.84 -0.50 -10.04
CA HIS A 69 8.66 -1.45 -9.29
C HIS A 69 10.15 -1.27 -9.57
N THR A 70 10.93 -1.27 -8.49
CA THR A 70 12.40 -1.34 -8.55
C THR A 70 12.95 -2.27 -7.47
N PRO A 71 14.00 -3.06 -7.78
CA PRO A 71 14.68 -3.86 -6.77
C PRO A 71 15.48 -3.01 -5.78
N SER A 72 15.83 -1.76 -6.14
CA SER A 72 16.63 -0.86 -5.30
C SER A 72 16.35 0.61 -5.67
N HIS A 73 15.75 1.34 -4.73
CA HIS A 73 15.47 2.75 -4.95
C HIS A 73 16.78 3.60 -4.97
N PRO A 74 16.95 4.55 -5.92
CA PRO A 74 18.20 5.32 -6.05
C PRO A 74 18.49 6.22 -4.82
N LEU A 75 17.47 6.66 -4.09
CA LEU A 75 17.58 7.58 -2.96
C LEU A 75 17.37 6.90 -1.60
N HIS A 76 16.40 5.99 -1.50
CA HIS A 76 15.96 5.40 -0.24
C HIS A 76 16.68 4.07 0.04
N LYS A 77 17.86 4.16 0.65
CA LYS A 77 18.71 3.00 0.98
C LYS A 77 18.51 2.50 2.41
N HIS A 78 17.89 3.31 3.27
CA HIS A 78 17.74 3.04 4.70
C HIS A 78 16.38 3.51 5.23
N GLY A 79 16.04 3.10 6.45
CA GLY A 79 14.82 3.52 7.14
C GLY A 79 13.55 2.90 6.56
N LEU A 80 12.42 3.53 6.83
CA LEU A 80 11.08 3.04 6.48
C LEU A 80 10.84 2.92 4.97
N HIS A 81 11.50 3.77 4.19
CA HIS A 81 11.41 3.77 2.74
C HIS A 81 12.50 2.92 2.06
N LYS A 82 13.28 2.16 2.86
CA LYS A 82 14.24 1.23 2.27
C LYS A 82 13.52 0.30 1.31
N ASP A 83 14.10 0.15 0.12
CA ASP A 83 13.55 -0.70 -0.94
C ASP A 83 12.13 -0.32 -1.41
N CYS A 84 11.70 0.95 -1.18
CA CYS A 84 10.47 1.46 -1.78
C CYS A 84 10.57 1.51 -3.33
N ASP A 85 9.43 1.64 -3.99
CA ASP A 85 9.34 1.70 -5.44
C ASP A 85 9.39 3.15 -5.96
N LEU A 86 9.70 3.32 -7.25
CA LEU A 86 9.87 4.63 -7.86
C LEU A 86 8.53 5.36 -7.97
N LEU A 87 8.54 6.64 -7.61
CA LEU A 87 7.46 7.58 -7.86
C LEU A 87 8.05 8.83 -8.53
N TYR A 88 7.47 9.30 -9.63
CA TYR A 88 8.00 10.42 -10.42
C TYR A 88 8.29 11.65 -9.56
N ASN A 89 7.33 12.05 -8.72
CA ASN A 89 7.46 13.24 -7.87
C ASN A 89 8.63 13.17 -6.88
N ASP A 90 9.00 11.99 -6.40
CA ASP A 90 10.12 11.81 -5.48
C ASP A 90 11.45 11.96 -6.21
N ILE A 91 11.49 11.54 -7.48
CA ILE A 91 12.68 11.52 -8.32
C ILE A 91 12.94 12.87 -8.95
N ASP A 92 11.91 13.55 -9.44
CA ASP A 92 12.02 14.81 -10.18
C ASP A 92 12.57 15.94 -9.30
N ARG A 93 12.13 16.04 -8.05
CA ARG A 93 12.53 17.09 -7.11
C ARG A 93 13.99 17.03 -6.66
N THR A 94 14.70 15.95 -6.95
CA THR A 94 16.07 15.76 -6.46
C THR A 94 17.08 16.29 -7.47
N SER A 95 17.88 17.29 -7.08
CA SER A 95 18.94 17.89 -7.91
C SER A 95 20.29 17.14 -7.84
N PHE A 96 20.39 16.11 -7.01
CA PHE A 96 21.64 15.40 -6.75
C PHE A 96 22.08 14.56 -7.96
N PHE A 97 23.38 14.63 -8.32
CA PHE A 97 23.92 13.82 -9.41
C PHE A 97 24.22 12.41 -8.92
N ASN A 98 23.40 11.46 -9.39
CA ASN A 98 23.57 10.03 -9.13
C ASN A 98 23.17 9.29 -10.42
N ARG A 99 24.00 8.36 -10.89
CA ARG A 99 23.75 7.59 -12.13
C ARG A 99 22.43 6.83 -12.09
N SER A 100 22.11 6.20 -10.95
CA SER A 100 20.84 5.48 -10.78
C SER A 100 19.64 6.42 -10.79
N LEU A 101 19.78 7.61 -10.21
CA LEU A 101 18.75 8.66 -10.24
C LEU A 101 18.55 9.20 -11.66
N SER A 102 19.65 9.44 -12.39
CA SER A 102 19.58 9.87 -13.79
C SER A 102 18.92 8.82 -14.69
N ALA A 103 19.19 7.54 -14.47
CA ALA A 103 18.52 6.46 -15.17
C ALA A 103 17.03 6.40 -14.85
N ALA A 104 16.64 6.56 -13.59
CA ALA A 104 15.24 6.61 -13.17
C ALA A 104 14.50 7.81 -13.77
N LYS A 105 15.13 9.01 -13.80
CA LYS A 105 14.58 10.18 -14.49
C LYS A 105 14.42 9.93 -16.00
N GLY A 106 15.41 9.31 -16.62
CA GLY A 106 15.36 8.91 -18.04
C GLY A 106 14.22 7.94 -18.33
N TYR A 107 14.00 6.97 -17.44
CA TYR A 107 12.87 6.06 -17.57
C TYR A 107 11.54 6.81 -17.58
N PHE A 108 11.26 7.65 -16.60
CA PHE A 108 10.00 8.42 -16.54
C PHE A 108 9.85 9.38 -17.72
N LYS A 109 10.93 9.96 -18.23
CA LYS A 109 10.90 10.91 -19.33
C LYS A 109 10.67 10.26 -20.69
N TYR A 110 11.21 9.05 -20.92
CA TYR A 110 11.29 8.48 -22.27
C TYR A 110 10.58 7.12 -22.41
N HIS A 111 10.30 6.43 -21.32
CA HIS A 111 9.79 5.04 -21.35
C HIS A 111 8.58 4.80 -20.49
N TYR A 112 8.20 5.75 -19.63
CA TYR A 112 7.01 5.61 -18.80
C TYR A 112 5.75 5.83 -19.64
N ASP A 113 4.83 4.89 -19.55
CA ASP A 113 3.54 4.91 -20.21
C ASP A 113 2.45 4.71 -19.16
N ASP A 114 1.61 5.74 -18.96
CA ASP A 114 0.55 5.72 -17.95
C ASP A 114 -0.45 4.60 -18.20
N GLN A 115 -0.85 4.38 -19.48
CA GLN A 115 -1.83 3.35 -19.80
C GLN A 115 -1.28 1.96 -19.52
N TYR A 116 -0.05 1.67 -19.92
CA TYR A 116 0.63 0.41 -19.62
C TYR A 116 0.68 0.16 -18.12
N HIS A 117 1.06 1.16 -17.30
CA HIS A 117 1.13 1.00 -15.85
C HIS A 117 -0.24 0.82 -15.21
N CYS A 118 -1.28 1.46 -15.72
CA CYS A 118 -2.65 1.22 -15.30
C CYS A 118 -3.11 -0.20 -15.64
N ASP A 119 -2.81 -0.71 -16.82
CA ASP A 119 -3.17 -2.07 -17.24
C ASP A 119 -2.45 -3.12 -16.38
N ILE A 120 -1.14 -2.95 -16.12
CA ILE A 120 -0.38 -3.82 -15.22
C ILE A 120 -0.95 -3.77 -13.79
N TYR A 121 -1.27 -2.59 -13.28
CA TYR A 121 -1.88 -2.43 -11.97
C TYR A 121 -3.21 -3.20 -11.88
N HIS A 122 -4.05 -3.10 -12.90
CA HIS A 122 -5.32 -3.82 -12.96
C HIS A 122 -5.12 -5.35 -12.99
N LEU A 123 -4.14 -5.85 -13.75
CA LEU A 123 -3.80 -7.28 -13.76
C LEU A 123 -3.30 -7.76 -12.39
N LEU A 124 -2.48 -6.96 -11.70
CA LEU A 124 -2.00 -7.27 -10.35
C LEU A 124 -3.16 -7.31 -9.34
N ARG A 125 -4.11 -6.36 -9.42
CA ARG A 125 -5.32 -6.35 -8.60
C ARG A 125 -6.17 -7.60 -8.81
N LYS A 126 -6.35 -8.03 -10.07
CA LYS A 126 -7.05 -9.29 -10.40
C LYS A 126 -6.35 -10.50 -9.79
N GLU A 127 -5.01 -10.56 -9.87
CA GLU A 127 -4.26 -11.66 -9.27
C GLU A 127 -4.38 -11.67 -7.75
N ILE A 128 -4.33 -10.51 -7.08
CA ILE A 128 -4.58 -10.39 -5.65
C ILE A 128 -5.99 -10.88 -5.31
N ASN A 129 -7.00 -10.44 -6.06
CA ASN A 129 -8.39 -10.88 -5.85
C ASN A 129 -8.55 -12.40 -6.01
N ASN A 130 -7.87 -13.01 -6.99
CA ASN A 130 -7.88 -14.47 -7.17
C ASN A 130 -7.31 -15.20 -5.94
N ILE A 131 -6.22 -14.67 -5.36
CA ILE A 131 -5.64 -15.22 -4.13
C ILE A 131 -6.64 -15.11 -2.97
N LEU A 132 -7.37 -14.02 -2.89
CA LEU A 132 -8.28 -13.73 -1.78
C LEU A 132 -9.69 -14.34 -1.94
N ALA A 133 -10.05 -14.83 -3.13
CA ALA A 133 -11.42 -15.21 -3.47
C ALA A 133 -12.06 -16.25 -2.52
N THR A 134 -11.26 -17.12 -1.91
CA THR A 134 -11.73 -18.14 -0.96
C THR A 134 -11.57 -17.74 0.50
N LYS A 135 -11.14 -16.49 0.78
CA LYS A 135 -10.80 -16.03 2.12
C LYS A 135 -11.80 -14.99 2.62
N ASN A 136 -11.87 -14.83 3.94
CA ASN A 136 -12.42 -13.61 4.50
C ASN A 136 -11.40 -12.49 4.35
N TYR A 137 -11.76 -11.41 3.64
CA TYR A 137 -10.83 -10.33 3.37
C TYR A 137 -11.50 -8.96 3.35
N ILE A 138 -10.69 -7.93 3.57
CA ILE A 138 -11.03 -6.52 3.35
C ILE A 138 -10.00 -5.96 2.36
N SER A 139 -10.48 -5.50 1.21
CA SER A 139 -9.70 -4.73 0.24
C SER A 139 -9.97 -3.26 0.45
N MET A 140 -8.94 -2.41 0.49
CA MET A 140 -9.14 -0.97 0.70
C MET A 140 -8.17 -0.12 -0.11
N SER A 141 -8.62 1.09 -0.47
CA SER A 141 -7.78 2.14 -1.05
C SER A 141 -7.96 3.46 -0.31
N HIS A 142 -6.89 4.27 -0.32
CA HIS A 142 -6.85 5.58 0.35
C HIS A 142 -6.60 6.72 -0.64
N ILE A 143 -6.46 6.40 -1.93
CA ILE A 143 -6.11 7.34 -3.00
C ILE A 143 -7.17 7.24 -4.09
N ASP A 144 -7.71 8.38 -4.52
CA ASP A 144 -8.81 8.46 -5.50
C ASP A 144 -8.55 7.66 -6.79
N ILE A 145 -7.33 7.69 -7.30
CA ILE A 145 -6.99 6.99 -8.54
C ILE A 145 -7.06 5.46 -8.39
N ALA A 146 -6.80 4.93 -7.20
CA ALA A 146 -6.83 3.48 -6.96
C ALA A 146 -8.25 2.90 -7.06
N LYS A 147 -9.29 3.69 -6.78
CA LYS A 147 -10.69 3.27 -6.89
C LYS A 147 -11.15 2.98 -8.32
N LEU A 148 -10.50 3.57 -9.31
CA LEU A 148 -10.82 3.33 -10.73
C LEU A 148 -10.52 1.90 -11.18
N PHE A 149 -9.76 1.15 -10.38
CA PHE A 149 -9.29 -0.20 -10.68
C PHE A 149 -9.80 -1.24 -9.68
N ILE A 150 -10.94 -0.96 -9.04
CA ILE A 150 -11.57 -1.90 -8.11
C ILE A 150 -12.04 -3.13 -8.89
N VAL A 151 -11.61 -4.30 -8.44
CA VAL A 151 -12.01 -5.61 -8.98
C VAL A 151 -12.55 -6.54 -7.89
N GLU A 152 -12.42 -6.13 -6.63
CA GLU A 152 -12.80 -6.90 -5.46
C GLU A 152 -14.22 -6.58 -5.02
N ASP A 153 -15.03 -7.61 -4.73
CA ASP A 153 -16.41 -7.47 -4.25
C ASP A 153 -16.51 -6.80 -2.86
N LYS A 154 -15.46 -6.96 -2.04
CA LYS A 154 -15.39 -6.43 -0.69
C LYS A 154 -14.37 -5.28 -0.59
N HIS A 155 -14.48 -4.30 -1.48
CA HIS A 155 -13.60 -3.14 -1.46
C HIS A 155 -14.21 -1.96 -0.68
N ILE A 156 -13.39 -1.31 0.14
CA ILE A 156 -13.73 -0.09 0.86
C ILE A 156 -12.85 1.06 0.36
N ASP A 157 -13.49 2.09 -0.19
CA ASP A 157 -12.81 3.31 -0.60
C ASP A 157 -12.74 4.30 0.57
N PHE A 158 -11.53 4.56 1.06
CA PHE A 158 -11.24 5.52 2.12
C PHE A 158 -10.68 6.85 1.60
N SER A 159 -10.79 7.16 0.31
CA SER A 159 -10.21 8.39 -0.25
C SER A 159 -10.81 9.66 0.33
N GLU A 160 -12.14 9.74 0.47
CA GLU A 160 -12.81 10.88 1.10
C GLU A 160 -12.54 10.90 2.62
N PHE A 161 -12.65 9.75 3.28
CA PHE A 161 -12.32 9.62 4.69
C PHE A 161 -10.88 10.10 4.99
N TRP A 162 -9.92 9.77 4.12
CA TRP A 162 -8.55 10.23 4.25
C TRP A 162 -8.45 11.76 4.13
N LYS A 163 -9.15 12.39 3.18
CA LYS A 163 -9.14 13.86 3.00
C LYS A 163 -9.59 14.59 4.26
N GLU A 164 -10.60 14.08 4.95
CA GLU A 164 -11.14 14.64 6.18
C GLU A 164 -10.30 14.38 7.43
N ASN A 165 -9.50 13.30 7.43
CA ASN A 165 -8.76 12.82 8.60
C ASN A 165 -7.23 12.86 8.39
N LYS A 166 -6.72 13.76 7.54
CA LYS A 166 -5.30 13.91 7.22
C LYS A 166 -4.46 14.20 8.46
N GLY A 167 -3.31 13.55 8.51
CA GLY A 167 -2.23 13.77 9.45
C GLY A 167 -1.01 14.36 8.77
N LYS A 168 0.16 14.11 9.35
CA LYS A 168 1.45 14.49 8.76
C LYS A 168 1.79 13.57 7.58
N GLU A 169 2.53 14.11 6.60
CA GLU A 169 3.12 13.34 5.50
C GLU A 169 2.10 12.53 4.69
N ASN A 170 0.92 13.08 4.44
CA ASN A 170 -0.17 12.44 3.70
C ASN A 170 -0.74 11.16 4.31
N HIS A 171 -0.56 10.94 5.62
CA HIS A 171 -1.17 9.83 6.34
C HIS A 171 -2.29 10.32 7.28
N TYR A 172 -2.91 9.42 8.01
CA TYR A 172 -3.99 9.77 8.93
C TYR A 172 -3.47 10.50 10.18
N SER A 173 -4.29 11.40 10.71
CA SER A 173 -4.12 11.95 12.06
C SER A 173 -4.27 10.83 13.10
N LYS A 174 -3.95 11.11 14.36
CA LYS A 174 -4.14 10.15 15.46
C LYS A 174 -5.62 9.75 15.59
N GLU A 175 -6.50 10.74 15.53
CA GLU A 175 -7.96 10.56 15.58
C GLU A 175 -8.46 9.80 14.34
N GLY A 176 -7.92 10.11 13.16
CA GLY A 176 -8.23 9.42 11.92
C GLY A 176 -7.85 7.93 11.98
N ASN A 177 -6.68 7.60 12.51
CA ASN A 177 -6.24 6.22 12.72
C ASN A 177 -7.17 5.46 13.68
N GLN A 178 -7.64 6.11 14.77
CA GLN A 178 -8.59 5.48 15.71
C GLN A 178 -9.95 5.22 15.04
N LYS A 179 -10.48 6.19 14.30
CA LYS A 179 -11.75 6.02 13.57
C LYS A 179 -11.63 4.90 12.53
N LEU A 180 -10.53 4.88 11.75
CA LEU A 180 -10.29 3.83 10.77
C LEU A 180 -10.18 2.45 11.42
N CYS A 181 -9.47 2.34 12.54
CA CYS A 181 -9.38 1.11 13.30
C CYS A 181 -10.77 0.60 13.71
N ASN A 182 -11.63 1.47 14.23
CA ASN A 182 -12.99 1.11 14.64
C ASN A 182 -13.82 0.58 13.45
N ILE A 183 -13.76 1.24 12.29
CA ILE A 183 -14.44 0.80 11.07
C ILE A 183 -13.95 -0.61 10.66
N ILE A 184 -12.63 -0.84 10.71
CA ILE A 184 -12.05 -2.13 10.36
C ILE A 184 -12.45 -3.21 11.38
N VAL A 185 -12.44 -2.91 12.68
CA VAL A 185 -12.87 -3.83 13.73
C VAL A 185 -14.31 -4.28 13.50
N ASP A 186 -15.22 -3.35 13.15
CA ASP A 186 -16.62 -3.65 12.86
C ASP A 186 -16.79 -4.48 11.57
N ALA A 187 -15.96 -4.24 10.57
CA ALA A 187 -15.99 -4.99 9.32
C ALA A 187 -15.41 -6.41 9.43
N VAL A 188 -14.54 -6.66 10.42
CA VAL A 188 -13.88 -7.96 10.65
C VAL A 188 -14.73 -8.87 11.55
N LYS A 189 -15.57 -8.31 12.43
CA LYS A 189 -16.50 -9.05 13.32
C LYS A 189 -17.73 -9.52 12.57
#